data_b78f4b65f2c78704501b5b79faa4cc11
#
_entry.id   b78f4b65f2c78704501b5b79faa4cc11
#
_cell.length_a   1.000
_cell.length_b   1.000
_cell.length_c   1.000
_cell.angle_alpha   90.00
_cell.angle_beta   90.00
_cell.angle_gamma   90.00
#
_symmetry.space_group_name_H-M   'P 1'
#
loop_
_entity.id
_entity.type
_entity.pdbx_description
1 polymer ?
#
loop_
_entity_poly.entity_id
_entity_poly.type
_entity_poly.pdbx_seq_one_letter_code
_entity_poly.pdbx_strand_id
1 'polypeptide(L)'
;MKKQKTLAFFGAHPDDESFGTGSTLAQCAISGVKVYCVCSTGGEAGTVSPEHMKGYSSIKELREAELKCAVQALGLAGLIHLGYRDSGMAGSEDNKNPASMAMAPLDEATERVVKIMRQIQPDVVITHDSGGGYGHPDHIATHNAVLKAFQAAGDPKQYPSTGPAFKPSKLYFGVRPRGAMKLIVKLMPLFGQDPKHFGRNRDIDLTRQNGVEYPVHAVVRLSKQAVAMRNKAAACHASQGGGRPPGGARPQGGGQPRGMTFNPFRIMQIINRLQGPRDYFMRGYPSADGRGREKDLFHGVN
;
A
#
# COMPACT_ATOMS: atom_id res chain seq x y z
N MET A 1 22.81 -24.81 -0.88
CA MET A 1 21.41 -24.39 -1.16
C MET A 1 21.37 -22.86 -1.22
N LYS A 2 20.72 -22.25 -2.24
CA LYS A 2 20.56 -20.78 -2.26
C LYS A 2 19.68 -20.38 -1.08
N LYS A 3 20.09 -19.34 -0.33
CA LYS A 3 19.28 -18.77 0.76
C LYS A 3 17.92 -18.36 0.21
N GLN A 4 16.83 -18.74 0.87
CA GLN A 4 15.48 -18.31 0.50
C GLN A 4 15.36 -16.79 0.69
N LYS A 5 14.97 -16.09 -0.37
CA LYS A 5 14.83 -14.63 -0.35
C LYS A 5 13.61 -14.20 0.46
N THR A 6 13.71 -13.05 1.11
CA THR A 6 12.68 -12.50 1.98
C THR A 6 12.33 -11.07 1.55
N LEU A 7 11.04 -10.74 1.54
CA LEU A 7 10.51 -9.40 1.28
C LEU A 7 9.62 -8.99 2.45
N ALA A 8 9.76 -7.74 2.90
CA ALA A 8 8.83 -7.09 3.82
C ALA A 8 8.10 -5.95 3.13
N PHE A 9 6.76 -5.98 3.16
CA PHE A 9 5.91 -4.86 2.80
C PHE A 9 5.41 -4.18 4.06
N PHE A 10 5.63 -2.86 4.17
CA PHE A 10 5.12 -2.03 5.25
C PHE A 10 4.00 -1.13 4.72
N GLY A 11 2.77 -1.47 5.06
CA GLY A 11 1.57 -0.69 4.79
C GLY A 11 1.08 0.05 6.04
N ALA A 12 0.27 1.07 5.85
CA ALA A 12 -0.33 1.84 6.94
C ALA A 12 -1.62 1.19 7.46
N HIS A 13 -2.48 0.73 6.55
CA HIS A 13 -3.82 0.25 6.86
C HIS A 13 -4.08 -1.16 6.34
N PRO A 14 -5.04 -1.88 6.95
CA PRO A 14 -5.61 -3.08 6.35
C PRO A 14 -6.28 -2.74 5.01
N ASP A 15 -5.69 -3.11 3.91
CA ASP A 15 -6.06 -2.99 2.49
C ASP A 15 -4.92 -2.51 1.58
N ASP A 16 -3.91 -1.81 2.11
CA ASP A 16 -2.76 -1.32 1.35
C ASP A 16 -2.01 -2.45 0.62
N GLU A 17 -1.89 -3.61 1.27
CA GLU A 17 -1.25 -4.79 0.68
C GLU A 17 -2.01 -5.30 -0.55
N SER A 18 -3.31 -5.07 -0.63
CA SER A 18 -4.18 -5.53 -1.72
C SER A 18 -4.39 -4.48 -2.81
N PHE A 19 -4.69 -3.22 -2.42
CA PHE A 19 -5.01 -2.14 -3.37
C PHE A 19 -3.78 -1.43 -3.91
N GLY A 20 -2.64 -1.52 -3.24
CA GLY A 20 -1.36 -0.96 -3.66
C GLY A 20 -0.56 -1.92 -4.54
N THR A 21 0.30 -2.69 -3.90
CA THR A 21 1.32 -3.55 -4.53
C THR A 21 1.00 -5.04 -4.49
N GLY A 22 -0.24 -5.42 -4.20
CA GLY A 22 -0.64 -6.79 -3.92
C GLY A 22 -0.31 -7.79 -5.04
N SER A 23 -0.39 -7.37 -6.31
CA SER A 23 0.02 -8.25 -7.41
C SER A 23 1.52 -8.54 -7.39
N THR A 24 2.36 -7.57 -7.03
CA THR A 24 3.81 -7.78 -6.88
C THR A 24 4.10 -8.67 -5.67
N LEU A 25 3.40 -8.48 -4.54
CA LEU A 25 3.57 -9.35 -3.36
C LEU A 25 3.21 -10.79 -3.69
N ALA A 26 2.07 -11.03 -4.36
CA ALA A 26 1.67 -12.35 -4.83
C ALA A 26 2.67 -12.93 -5.84
N GLN A 27 3.18 -12.12 -6.78
CA GLN A 27 4.18 -12.55 -7.76
C GLN A 27 5.47 -13.02 -7.08
N CYS A 28 5.94 -12.31 -6.05
CA CYS A 28 7.09 -12.72 -5.25
C CYS A 28 6.82 -14.02 -4.50
N ALA A 29 5.65 -14.17 -3.88
CA ALA A 29 5.26 -15.38 -3.17
C ALA A 29 5.20 -16.60 -4.12
N ILE A 30 4.60 -16.46 -5.31
CA ILE A 30 4.58 -17.50 -6.36
C ILE A 30 6.02 -17.92 -6.75
N SER A 31 6.96 -16.97 -6.76
CA SER A 31 8.37 -17.23 -7.11
C SER A 31 9.19 -17.82 -5.95
N GLY A 32 8.55 -18.20 -4.83
CA GLY A 32 9.20 -18.82 -3.68
C GLY A 32 9.87 -17.86 -2.70
N VAL A 33 9.62 -16.54 -2.83
CA VAL A 33 10.08 -15.54 -1.87
C VAL A 33 9.19 -15.60 -0.62
N LYS A 34 9.80 -15.55 0.58
CA LYS A 34 9.05 -15.32 1.83
C LYS A 34 8.62 -13.86 1.90
N VAL A 35 7.31 -13.60 1.77
CA VAL A 35 6.76 -12.24 1.80
C VAL A 35 6.03 -12.02 3.12
N TYR A 36 6.42 -10.98 3.86
CA TYR A 36 5.75 -10.55 5.09
C TYR A 36 4.99 -9.25 4.86
N CYS A 37 3.76 -9.19 5.36
CA CYS A 37 2.99 -7.96 5.47
C CYS A 37 3.15 -7.39 6.88
N VAL A 38 3.55 -6.13 6.98
CA VAL A 38 3.58 -5.37 8.23
C VAL A 38 2.57 -4.24 8.09
N CYS A 39 1.58 -4.20 8.98
CA CYS A 39 0.52 -3.20 8.97
C CYS A 39 0.69 -2.26 10.18
N SER A 40 0.70 -0.95 9.96
CA SER A 40 0.98 0.03 11.01
C SER A 40 -0.21 0.23 11.95
N THR A 41 -1.43 0.26 11.41
CA THR A 41 -2.67 0.58 12.17
C THR A 41 -3.73 -0.48 12.00
N GLY A 42 -4.78 -0.40 12.82
CA GLY A 42 -5.95 -1.28 12.71
C GLY A 42 -7.04 -0.76 11.78
N GLY A 43 -6.88 0.45 11.21
CA GLY A 43 -7.86 1.05 10.31
C GLY A 43 -9.13 1.53 11.00
N GLU A 44 -9.06 1.88 12.27
CA GLU A 44 -10.21 2.20 13.14
C GLU A 44 -10.98 3.44 12.70
N ALA A 45 -10.32 4.41 12.04
CA ALA A 45 -10.94 5.63 11.54
C ALA A 45 -11.65 5.43 10.18
N GLY A 46 -11.58 4.23 9.61
CA GLY A 46 -12.23 3.92 8.34
C GLY A 46 -13.75 3.89 8.45
N THR A 47 -14.44 4.29 7.37
CA THR A 47 -15.90 4.22 7.29
C THR A 47 -16.36 2.82 6.88
N VAL A 48 -17.21 2.22 7.72
CA VAL A 48 -17.78 0.89 7.49
C VAL A 48 -19.31 0.96 7.50
N SER A 49 -19.96 0.27 6.54
CA SER A 49 -21.42 0.16 6.55
C SER A 49 -21.89 -0.82 7.65
N PRO A 50 -23.03 -0.57 8.32
CA PRO A 50 -23.52 -1.40 9.43
C PRO A 50 -23.65 -2.90 9.10
N GLU A 51 -23.96 -3.22 7.85
CA GLU A 51 -24.08 -4.62 7.39
C GLU A 51 -22.78 -5.41 7.50
N HIS A 52 -21.62 -4.75 7.38
CA HIS A 52 -20.31 -5.40 7.52
C HIS A 52 -19.90 -5.59 8.98
N MET A 53 -20.52 -4.85 9.91
CA MET A 53 -20.21 -4.96 11.34
C MET A 53 -20.83 -6.18 12.03
N LYS A 54 -21.70 -6.94 11.34
CA LYS A 54 -22.33 -8.12 11.93
C LYS A 54 -21.30 -9.16 12.33
N GLY A 55 -21.24 -9.49 13.64
CA GLY A 55 -20.30 -10.46 14.21
C GLY A 55 -18.94 -9.87 14.62
N TYR A 56 -18.76 -8.56 14.55
CA TYR A 56 -17.55 -7.86 14.99
C TYR A 56 -17.89 -6.81 16.05
N SER A 57 -17.04 -6.72 17.07
CA SER A 57 -17.20 -5.76 18.17
C SER A 57 -16.66 -4.36 17.83
N SER A 58 -15.77 -4.26 16.84
CA SER A 58 -15.14 -3.00 16.42
C SER A 58 -14.72 -3.02 14.95
N ILE A 59 -14.57 -1.81 14.37
CA ILE A 59 -14.03 -1.65 13.01
C ILE A 59 -12.64 -2.28 12.90
N LYS A 60 -11.81 -2.13 13.93
CA LYS A 60 -10.48 -2.74 13.99
C LYS A 60 -10.57 -4.27 13.85
N GLU A 61 -11.40 -4.91 14.64
CA GLU A 61 -11.56 -6.38 14.61
C GLU A 61 -12.00 -6.87 13.22
N LEU A 62 -12.99 -6.21 12.62
CA LEU A 62 -13.42 -6.49 11.25
C LEU A 62 -12.26 -6.35 10.26
N ARG A 63 -11.58 -5.19 10.25
CA ARG A 63 -10.52 -4.91 9.27
C ARG A 63 -9.29 -5.80 9.46
N GLU A 64 -8.96 -6.18 10.69
CA GLU A 64 -7.91 -7.17 10.95
C GLU A 64 -8.30 -8.58 10.45
N ALA A 65 -9.56 -8.96 10.54
CA ALA A 65 -10.05 -10.22 9.95
C ALA A 65 -9.98 -10.19 8.41
N GLU A 66 -10.37 -9.08 7.79
CA GLU A 66 -10.23 -8.86 6.36
C GLU A 66 -8.77 -8.92 5.92
N LEU A 67 -7.85 -8.29 6.65
CA LEU A 67 -6.42 -8.32 6.38
C LEU A 67 -5.84 -9.74 6.49
N LYS A 68 -6.22 -10.52 7.48
CA LYS A 68 -5.81 -11.92 7.61
C LYS A 68 -6.27 -12.75 6.40
N CYS A 69 -7.51 -12.57 5.95
CA CYS A 69 -8.03 -13.18 4.73
C CYS A 69 -7.20 -12.77 3.51
N ALA A 70 -6.88 -11.48 3.36
CA ALA A 70 -6.12 -10.97 2.23
C ALA A 70 -4.67 -11.50 2.18
N VAL A 71 -3.99 -11.55 3.32
CA VAL A 71 -2.64 -12.11 3.47
C VAL A 71 -2.61 -13.58 3.03
N GLN A 72 -3.62 -14.37 3.40
CA GLN A 72 -3.76 -15.76 2.95
C GLN A 72 -4.02 -15.83 1.43
N ALA A 73 -4.92 -14.99 0.91
CA ALA A 73 -5.24 -14.97 -0.52
C ALA A 73 -4.05 -14.56 -1.39
N LEU A 74 -3.15 -13.71 -0.88
CA LEU A 74 -1.88 -13.34 -1.53
C LEU A 74 -0.78 -14.41 -1.38
N GLY A 75 -0.97 -15.42 -0.54
CA GLY A 75 0.04 -16.45 -0.26
C GLY A 75 1.24 -15.93 0.52
N LEU A 76 1.04 -14.92 1.39
CA LEU A 76 2.13 -14.33 2.16
C LEU A 76 2.53 -15.24 3.35
N ALA A 77 3.80 -15.15 3.73
CA ALA A 77 4.39 -15.97 4.79
C ALA A 77 3.99 -15.54 6.21
N GLY A 78 3.59 -14.27 6.39
CA GLY A 78 3.20 -13.77 7.70
C GLY A 78 2.62 -12.36 7.68
N LEU A 79 1.92 -12.04 8.77
CA LEU A 79 1.33 -10.73 9.08
C LEU A 79 1.85 -10.27 10.44
N ILE A 80 2.29 -9.03 10.50
CA ILE A 80 2.78 -8.38 11.73
C ILE A 80 2.08 -7.03 11.87
N HIS A 81 1.66 -6.66 13.07
CA HIS A 81 1.08 -5.36 13.37
C HIS A 81 2.05 -4.49 14.17
N LEU A 82 2.18 -3.20 13.80
CA LEU A 82 2.92 -2.22 14.62
C LEU A 82 2.10 -1.77 15.84
N GLY A 83 0.78 -1.88 15.77
CA GLY A 83 -0.12 -1.64 16.90
C GLY A 83 -0.49 -0.19 17.16
N TYR A 84 -0.33 0.69 16.17
CA TYR A 84 -0.84 2.07 16.25
C TYR A 84 -2.32 2.15 15.90
N ARG A 85 -2.98 3.22 16.36
CA ARG A 85 -4.32 3.59 15.94
C ARG A 85 -4.27 4.32 14.59
N ASP A 86 -5.28 4.13 13.76
CA ASP A 86 -5.50 4.91 12.54
C ASP A 86 -5.72 6.39 12.87
N SER A 87 -4.98 7.26 12.18
CA SER A 87 -5.05 8.72 12.37
C SER A 87 -6.18 9.38 11.60
N GLY A 88 -6.85 8.66 10.71
CA GLY A 88 -7.81 9.24 9.77
C GLY A 88 -7.15 10.16 8.74
N MET A 89 -7.97 10.74 7.87
CA MET A 89 -7.52 11.70 6.86
C MET A 89 -6.98 12.99 7.50
N ALA A 90 -6.11 13.70 6.77
CA ALA A 90 -5.56 14.97 7.22
C ALA A 90 -6.65 15.94 7.63
N GLY A 91 -6.58 16.47 8.85
CA GLY A 91 -7.55 17.38 9.43
C GLY A 91 -8.68 16.70 10.22
N SER A 92 -8.70 15.37 10.33
CA SER A 92 -9.65 14.67 11.21
C SER A 92 -9.26 14.82 12.69
N GLU A 93 -10.23 14.64 13.60
CA GLU A 93 -9.98 14.65 15.05
C GLU A 93 -9.07 13.49 15.48
N ASP A 94 -9.09 12.36 14.77
CA ASP A 94 -8.21 11.22 15.02
C ASP A 94 -6.72 11.56 14.83
N ASN A 95 -6.39 12.62 14.06
CA ASN A 95 -5.00 13.10 13.94
C ASN A 95 -4.40 13.56 15.27
N LYS A 96 -5.23 13.96 16.23
CA LYS A 96 -4.80 14.45 17.55
C LYS A 96 -4.76 13.35 18.61
N ASN A 97 -5.20 12.13 18.27
CA ASN A 97 -5.22 11.02 19.21
C ASN A 97 -3.77 10.58 19.54
N PRO A 98 -3.37 10.55 20.82
CA PRO A 98 -2.00 10.19 21.21
C PRO A 98 -1.56 8.78 20.78
N ALA A 99 -2.52 7.86 20.58
CA ALA A 99 -2.25 6.49 20.12
C ALA A 99 -2.15 6.39 18.60
N SER A 100 -2.43 7.47 17.86
CA SER A 100 -2.43 7.44 16.39
C SER A 100 -1.01 7.37 15.82
N MET A 101 -0.88 6.76 14.63
CA MET A 101 0.40 6.63 13.93
C MET A 101 1.01 8.00 13.60
N ALA A 102 0.19 8.99 13.24
CA ALA A 102 0.65 10.34 12.92
C ALA A 102 1.22 11.08 14.14
N MET A 103 0.78 10.76 15.36
CA MET A 103 1.28 11.34 16.61
C MET A 103 2.44 10.57 17.22
N ALA A 104 2.72 9.36 16.71
CA ALA A 104 3.81 8.54 17.23
C ALA A 104 5.16 9.26 17.07
N PRO A 105 6.00 9.33 18.11
CA PRO A 105 7.36 9.82 17.99
C PRO A 105 8.10 9.01 16.92
N LEU A 106 8.77 9.68 15.98
CA LEU A 106 9.46 9.01 14.87
C LEU A 106 10.46 7.97 15.37
N ASP A 107 11.17 8.24 16.46
CA ASP A 107 12.15 7.30 17.02
C ASP A 107 11.50 6.03 17.56
N GLU A 108 10.35 6.13 18.23
CA GLU A 108 9.60 4.97 18.73
C GLU A 108 9.10 4.11 17.56
N ALA A 109 8.48 4.75 16.55
CA ALA A 109 8.01 4.05 15.38
C ALA A 109 9.17 3.38 14.61
N THR A 110 10.30 4.07 14.51
CA THR A 110 11.53 3.54 13.90
C THR A 110 12.03 2.31 14.67
N GLU A 111 12.09 2.35 16.01
CA GLU A 111 12.53 1.22 16.84
C GLU A 111 11.67 -0.02 16.60
N ARG A 112 10.33 0.13 16.55
CA ARG A 112 9.42 -0.99 16.25
C ARG A 112 9.71 -1.59 14.87
N VAL A 113 9.94 -0.75 13.86
CA VAL A 113 10.27 -1.20 12.50
C VAL A 113 11.64 -1.87 12.44
N VAL A 114 12.68 -1.32 13.12
CA VAL A 114 14.02 -1.94 13.22
C VAL A 114 13.93 -3.32 13.84
N LYS A 115 13.18 -3.49 14.93
CA LYS A 115 12.95 -4.79 15.57
C LYS A 115 12.40 -5.81 14.58
N ILE A 116 11.39 -5.43 13.80
CA ILE A 116 10.80 -6.31 12.78
C ILE A 116 11.81 -6.62 11.68
N MET A 117 12.54 -5.62 11.15
CA MET A 117 13.55 -5.85 10.11
C MET A 117 14.64 -6.81 10.59
N ARG A 118 15.09 -6.68 11.83
CA ARG A 118 16.09 -7.58 12.42
C ARG A 118 15.57 -8.98 12.66
N GLN A 119 14.28 -9.10 13.01
CA GLN A 119 13.62 -10.39 13.26
C GLN A 119 13.39 -11.17 11.96
N ILE A 120 12.85 -10.55 10.91
CA ILE A 120 12.48 -11.24 9.67
C ILE A 120 13.58 -11.20 8.60
N GLN A 121 14.58 -10.33 8.76
CA GLN A 121 15.75 -10.19 7.90
C GLN A 121 15.40 -10.07 6.40
N PRO A 122 14.62 -9.04 5.98
CA PRO A 122 14.18 -8.93 4.60
C PRO A 122 15.33 -8.47 3.70
N ASP A 123 15.53 -9.17 2.57
CA ASP A 123 16.46 -8.73 1.54
C ASP A 123 15.94 -7.47 0.83
N VAL A 124 14.62 -7.39 0.64
CA VAL A 124 13.92 -6.29 -0.02
C VAL A 124 12.82 -5.75 0.88
N VAL A 125 12.74 -4.42 0.98
CA VAL A 125 11.69 -3.70 1.71
C VAL A 125 10.87 -2.88 0.73
N ILE A 126 9.55 -2.89 0.87
CA ILE A 126 8.61 -2.03 0.13
C ILE A 126 7.78 -1.23 1.12
N THR A 127 7.55 0.05 0.85
CA THR A 127 6.61 0.89 1.61
C THR A 127 6.00 1.98 0.72
N HIS A 128 5.24 2.90 1.31
CA HIS A 128 4.64 4.06 0.65
C HIS A 128 5.70 5.05 0.14
N ASP A 129 5.32 5.89 -0.82
CA ASP A 129 6.11 7.06 -1.20
C ASP A 129 6.05 8.16 -0.12
N SER A 130 6.97 9.14 -0.20
CA SER A 130 7.10 10.22 0.78
C SER A 130 5.90 11.18 0.85
N GLY A 131 5.07 11.20 -0.19
CA GLY A 131 3.83 11.99 -0.22
C GLY A 131 2.63 11.23 0.33
N GLY A 132 2.82 9.96 0.76
CA GLY A 132 1.76 9.13 1.31
C GLY A 132 0.64 8.83 0.30
N GLY A 133 0.98 8.70 -1.00
CA GLY A 133 0.02 8.44 -2.06
C GLY A 133 -0.90 9.62 -2.31
N TYR A 134 -1.98 9.74 -1.59
CA TYR A 134 -2.95 10.85 -1.63
C TYR A 134 -2.83 11.81 -0.44
N GLY A 135 -1.73 11.73 0.33
CA GLY A 135 -1.46 12.63 1.45
C GLY A 135 -1.98 12.12 2.80
N HIS A 136 -2.20 10.81 2.94
CA HIS A 136 -2.65 10.25 4.22
C HIS A 136 -1.55 10.36 5.28
N PRO A 137 -1.84 10.90 6.49
CA PRO A 137 -0.85 11.08 7.55
C PRO A 137 -0.12 9.79 7.94
N ASP A 138 -0.83 8.67 8.04
CA ASP A 138 -0.26 7.37 8.41
C ASP A 138 0.66 6.80 7.33
N HIS A 139 0.36 7.03 6.03
CA HIS A 139 1.25 6.62 4.95
C HIS A 139 2.58 7.36 5.02
N ILE A 140 2.53 8.68 5.32
CA ILE A 140 3.71 9.53 5.49
C ILE A 140 4.51 9.10 6.73
N ALA A 141 3.83 8.87 7.85
CA ALA A 141 4.47 8.43 9.09
C ALA A 141 5.12 7.04 8.93
N THR A 142 4.42 6.09 8.28
CA THR A 142 4.95 4.76 7.97
C THR A 142 6.17 4.86 7.04
N HIS A 143 6.10 5.68 5.97
CA HIS A 143 7.24 5.93 5.10
C HIS A 143 8.47 6.42 5.88
N ASN A 144 8.29 7.45 6.73
CA ASN A 144 9.39 8.05 7.49
C ASN A 144 10.02 7.06 8.47
N ALA A 145 9.20 6.29 9.20
CA ALA A 145 9.68 5.27 10.13
C ALA A 145 10.45 4.15 9.41
N VAL A 146 9.93 3.66 8.27
CA VAL A 146 10.57 2.61 7.47
C VAL A 146 11.87 3.09 6.85
N LEU A 147 11.91 4.31 6.29
CA LEU A 147 13.13 4.88 5.71
C LEU A 147 14.23 5.00 6.75
N LYS A 148 13.92 5.55 7.94
CA LYS A 148 14.89 5.69 9.04
C LYS A 148 15.32 4.33 9.57
N ALA A 149 14.40 3.39 9.74
CA ALA A 149 14.69 2.03 10.20
C ALA A 149 15.57 1.27 9.19
N PHE A 150 15.33 1.41 7.89
CA PHE A 150 16.16 0.80 6.86
C PHE A 150 17.63 1.24 6.95
N GLN A 151 17.88 2.51 7.27
CA GLN A 151 19.22 3.04 7.47
C GLN A 151 19.85 2.55 8.78
N ALA A 152 19.03 2.43 9.83
CA ALA A 152 19.49 2.11 11.19
C ALA A 152 19.68 0.60 11.45
N ALA A 153 18.90 -0.26 10.80
CA ALA A 153 18.83 -1.69 11.14
C ALA A 153 20.16 -2.43 10.99
N GLY A 154 21.05 -1.96 10.11
CA GLY A 154 22.40 -2.52 9.92
C GLY A 154 23.44 -2.06 10.92
N ASP A 155 23.15 -1.07 11.76
CA ASP A 155 24.09 -0.54 12.75
C ASP A 155 23.79 -1.12 14.15
N PRO A 156 24.68 -1.93 14.75
CA PRO A 156 24.44 -2.52 16.06
C PRO A 156 24.38 -1.49 17.20
N LYS A 157 24.88 -0.27 16.99
CA LYS A 157 24.85 0.81 17.98
C LYS A 157 23.48 1.52 18.01
N GLN A 158 22.70 1.45 16.92
CA GLN A 158 21.37 2.02 16.87
C GLN A 158 20.33 0.97 17.32
N TYR A 159 19.44 1.37 18.22
CA TYR A 159 18.38 0.50 18.77
C TYR A 159 18.91 -0.87 19.25
N PRO A 160 19.89 -0.91 20.18
CA PRO A 160 20.58 -2.15 20.58
C PRO A 160 19.65 -3.19 21.22
N SER A 161 18.49 -2.76 21.77
CA SER A 161 17.48 -3.63 22.38
C SER A 161 16.66 -4.46 21.37
N THR A 162 16.78 -4.17 20.06
CA THR A 162 15.90 -4.75 19.03
C THR A 162 16.45 -6.02 18.36
N GLY A 163 17.54 -6.57 18.87
CA GLY A 163 18.17 -7.79 18.37
C GLY A 163 19.41 -7.55 17.48
N PRO A 164 20.02 -8.62 16.94
CA PRO A 164 21.22 -8.53 16.14
C PRO A 164 21.05 -7.64 14.90
N ALA A 165 22.05 -6.81 14.59
CA ALA A 165 22.02 -5.93 13.43
C ALA A 165 21.84 -6.72 12.13
N PHE A 166 20.97 -6.21 11.25
CA PHE A 166 20.71 -6.76 9.93
C PHE A 166 20.51 -5.63 8.93
N LYS A 167 21.25 -5.67 7.81
CA LYS A 167 21.15 -4.64 6.76
C LYS A 167 20.35 -5.18 5.55
N PRO A 168 19.12 -4.70 5.33
CA PRO A 168 18.38 -5.01 4.10
C PRO A 168 19.14 -4.52 2.86
N SER A 169 19.00 -5.23 1.73
CA SER A 169 19.73 -4.92 0.50
C SER A 169 19.09 -3.79 -0.30
N LYS A 170 17.75 -3.75 -0.37
CA LYS A 170 17.02 -2.79 -1.21
C LYS A 170 15.77 -2.25 -0.53
N LEU A 171 15.51 -0.96 -0.79
CA LEU A 171 14.29 -0.27 -0.40
C LEU A 171 13.58 0.26 -1.66
N TYR A 172 12.29 -0.01 -1.76
CA TYR A 172 11.44 0.50 -2.82
C TYR A 172 10.20 1.20 -2.26
N PHE A 173 9.76 2.22 -3.00
CA PHE A 173 8.50 2.90 -2.78
C PHE A 173 7.55 2.58 -3.92
N GLY A 174 6.33 2.14 -3.61
CA GLY A 174 5.29 1.95 -4.61
C GLY A 174 4.90 3.29 -5.21
N VAL A 175 5.00 3.45 -6.53
CA VAL A 175 4.66 4.69 -7.23
C VAL A 175 3.73 4.41 -8.40
N ARG A 176 3.00 5.44 -8.83
CA ARG A 176 2.13 5.35 -10.01
C ARG A 176 2.60 6.34 -11.08
N PRO A 177 2.83 5.90 -12.34
CA PRO A 177 3.13 6.83 -13.44
C PRO A 177 1.97 7.79 -13.63
N ARG A 178 2.27 9.09 -13.57
CA ARG A 178 1.23 10.14 -13.50
C ARG A 178 0.64 10.55 -14.84
N GLY A 179 1.28 10.23 -15.97
CA GLY A 179 0.81 10.70 -17.27
C GLY A 179 -0.64 10.35 -17.57
N ALA A 180 -1.02 9.08 -17.39
CA ALA A 180 -2.40 8.64 -17.57
C ALA A 180 -3.34 9.23 -16.51
N MET A 181 -2.90 9.37 -15.25
CA MET A 181 -3.71 9.91 -14.17
C MET A 181 -3.96 11.42 -14.35
N LYS A 182 -2.96 12.21 -14.76
CA LYS A 182 -3.14 13.63 -15.11
C LYS A 182 -4.20 13.83 -16.19
N LEU A 183 -4.19 12.98 -17.22
CA LEU A 183 -5.18 13.02 -18.28
C LEU A 183 -6.59 12.65 -17.75
N ILE A 184 -6.67 11.60 -16.94
CA ILE A 184 -7.94 11.15 -16.32
C ILE A 184 -8.53 12.27 -15.46
N VAL A 185 -7.75 12.85 -14.54
CA VAL A 185 -8.17 13.95 -13.67
C VAL A 185 -8.65 15.15 -14.48
N LYS A 186 -7.95 15.51 -15.56
CA LYS A 186 -8.35 16.60 -16.48
C LYS A 186 -9.67 16.32 -17.20
N LEU A 187 -9.96 15.06 -17.52
CA LEU A 187 -11.16 14.66 -18.23
C LEU A 187 -12.38 14.42 -17.31
N MET A 188 -12.18 14.16 -16.02
CA MET A 188 -13.25 13.86 -15.05
C MET A 188 -14.40 14.88 -15.04
N PRO A 189 -14.14 16.23 -15.06
CA PRO A 189 -15.21 17.22 -15.07
C PRO A 189 -16.13 17.13 -16.30
N LEU A 190 -15.59 16.75 -17.47
CA LEU A 190 -16.37 16.57 -18.70
C LEU A 190 -17.44 15.48 -18.57
N PHE A 191 -17.27 14.60 -17.58
CA PHE A 191 -18.18 13.49 -17.28
C PHE A 191 -18.93 13.67 -15.96
N GLY A 192 -18.99 14.92 -15.45
CA GLY A 192 -19.70 15.27 -14.22
C GLY A 192 -19.08 14.73 -12.94
N GLN A 193 -17.77 14.39 -12.97
CA GLN A 193 -17.05 13.92 -11.80
C GLN A 193 -16.14 15.03 -11.27
N ASP A 194 -16.23 15.32 -9.97
CA ASP A 194 -15.38 16.30 -9.32
C ASP A 194 -14.08 15.59 -8.82
N PRO A 195 -12.91 15.91 -9.41
CA PRO A 195 -11.66 15.31 -8.98
C PRO A 195 -11.18 15.78 -7.59
N LYS A 196 -11.75 16.88 -7.05
CA LYS A 196 -11.44 17.37 -5.70
C LYS A 196 -12.21 16.64 -4.61
N HIS A 197 -13.32 16.03 -4.96
CA HIS A 197 -14.19 15.30 -4.05
C HIS A 197 -14.38 13.86 -4.53
N PHE A 198 -13.27 13.11 -4.63
CA PHE A 198 -13.27 11.73 -5.09
C PHE A 198 -13.41 10.76 -3.90
N GLY A 199 -13.82 9.52 -4.21
CA GLY A 199 -14.00 8.45 -3.23
C GLY A 199 -15.41 8.39 -2.63
N ARG A 200 -15.60 7.42 -1.71
CA ARG A 200 -16.91 7.16 -1.07
C ARG A 200 -17.31 8.32 -0.16
N ASN A 201 -16.35 8.84 0.59
CA ASN A 201 -16.54 9.91 1.56
C ASN A 201 -16.37 11.30 0.94
N ARG A 202 -15.99 11.40 -0.36
CA ARG A 202 -15.71 12.67 -1.05
C ARG A 202 -14.59 13.49 -0.42
N ASP A 203 -13.66 12.84 0.25
CA ASP A 203 -12.55 13.43 1.04
C ASP A 203 -11.18 13.31 0.34
N ILE A 204 -11.13 12.68 -0.84
CA ILE A 204 -9.92 12.51 -1.62
C ILE A 204 -9.84 13.59 -2.71
N ASP A 205 -8.85 14.47 -2.62
CA ASP A 205 -8.54 15.44 -3.67
C ASP A 205 -7.46 14.89 -4.61
N LEU A 206 -7.90 14.35 -5.76
CA LEU A 206 -6.99 13.82 -6.79
C LEU A 206 -6.16 14.93 -7.46
N THR A 207 -6.53 16.20 -7.33
CA THR A 207 -5.78 17.32 -7.91
C THR A 207 -4.55 17.67 -7.06
N ARG A 208 -4.58 17.42 -5.75
CA ARG A 208 -3.45 17.62 -4.82
C ARG A 208 -2.33 16.60 -5.01
N GLN A 209 -2.61 15.45 -5.61
CA GLN A 209 -1.57 14.47 -5.97
C GLN A 209 -0.57 15.00 -7.01
N ASN A 210 -0.69 16.27 -7.44
CA ASN A 210 0.08 16.87 -8.51
C ASN A 210 1.46 17.41 -8.13
N GLY A 211 1.88 17.33 -6.85
CA GLY A 211 3.11 17.99 -6.40
C GLY A 211 4.41 17.27 -6.76
N VAL A 212 4.50 15.95 -6.59
CA VAL A 212 5.76 15.22 -6.72
C VAL A 212 5.68 14.17 -7.82
N GLU A 213 6.52 14.27 -8.84
CA GLU A 213 6.69 13.23 -9.87
C GLU A 213 7.82 12.31 -9.42
N TYR A 214 7.47 11.09 -9.04
CA TYR A 214 8.45 10.10 -8.61
C TYR A 214 9.07 9.39 -9.82
N PRO A 215 10.41 9.26 -9.87
CA PRO A 215 11.06 8.50 -10.93
C PRO A 215 10.72 7.01 -10.82
N VAL A 216 10.54 6.36 -11.96
CA VAL A 216 10.30 4.92 -12.03
C VAL A 216 11.62 4.20 -12.29
N HIS A 217 12.12 3.47 -11.28
CA HIS A 217 13.37 2.73 -11.35
C HIS A 217 13.17 1.21 -11.53
N ALA A 218 12.00 0.69 -11.14
CA ALA A 218 11.64 -0.70 -11.38
C ALA A 218 10.22 -0.83 -11.93
N VAL A 219 10.02 -1.80 -12.86
CA VAL A 219 8.73 -2.13 -13.46
C VAL A 219 8.54 -3.63 -13.42
N VAL A 220 7.71 -4.11 -12.51
CA VAL A 220 7.41 -5.52 -12.34
C VAL A 220 6.25 -5.90 -13.25
N ARG A 221 6.47 -6.83 -14.18
CA ARG A 221 5.40 -7.44 -14.99
C ARG A 221 4.69 -8.49 -14.14
N LEU A 222 3.37 -8.48 -14.19
CA LEU A 222 2.52 -9.30 -13.33
C LEU A 222 1.92 -10.46 -14.12
N SER A 223 1.99 -11.67 -13.57
CA SER A 223 1.33 -12.84 -14.13
C SER A 223 -0.19 -12.77 -13.93
N LYS A 224 -0.94 -13.47 -14.77
CA LYS A 224 -2.39 -13.63 -14.59
C LYS A 224 -2.73 -14.22 -13.22
N GLN A 225 -1.92 -15.15 -12.72
CA GLN A 225 -2.08 -15.77 -11.42
C GLN A 225 -1.92 -14.75 -10.29
N ALA A 226 -0.85 -13.93 -10.31
CA ALA A 226 -0.61 -12.89 -9.31
C ALA A 226 -1.75 -11.85 -9.26
N VAL A 227 -2.25 -11.44 -10.44
CA VAL A 227 -3.41 -10.55 -10.54
C VAL A 227 -4.68 -11.21 -9.97
N ALA A 228 -4.90 -12.50 -10.24
CA ALA A 228 -6.04 -13.23 -9.70
C ALA A 228 -5.97 -13.35 -8.16
N MET A 229 -4.78 -13.62 -7.61
CA MET A 229 -4.56 -13.66 -6.16
C MET A 229 -4.83 -12.28 -5.52
N ARG A 230 -4.33 -11.20 -6.12
CA ARG A 230 -4.60 -9.83 -5.66
C ARG A 230 -6.09 -9.49 -5.71
N ASN A 231 -6.81 -9.94 -6.75
CA ASN A 231 -8.26 -9.70 -6.84
C ASN A 231 -9.03 -10.45 -5.74
N LYS A 232 -8.60 -11.67 -5.38
CA LYS A 232 -9.16 -12.40 -4.23
C LYS A 232 -8.84 -11.68 -2.91
N ALA A 233 -7.62 -11.20 -2.73
CA ALA A 233 -7.24 -10.44 -1.55
C ALA A 233 -8.03 -9.13 -1.42
N ALA A 234 -8.16 -8.38 -2.51
CA ALA A 234 -9.00 -7.18 -2.53
C ALA A 234 -10.47 -7.49 -2.18
N ALA A 235 -10.99 -8.66 -2.57
CA ALA A 235 -12.34 -9.08 -2.22
C ALA A 235 -12.53 -9.38 -0.72
N CYS A 236 -11.44 -9.72 0.00
CA CYS A 236 -11.47 -9.87 1.45
C CYS A 236 -11.82 -8.56 2.17
N HIS A 237 -11.40 -7.41 1.62
CA HIS A 237 -11.69 -6.07 2.16
C HIS A 237 -13.07 -5.56 1.73
N ALA A 238 -14.11 -6.36 1.99
CA ALA A 238 -15.48 -6.06 1.58
C ALA A 238 -16.00 -4.76 2.21
N SER A 239 -15.63 -4.48 3.47
CA SER A 239 -16.01 -3.26 4.17
C SER A 239 -15.44 -1.99 3.51
N GLN A 240 -14.31 -2.11 2.80
CA GLN A 240 -13.63 -1.04 2.08
C GLN A 240 -13.99 -1.00 0.58
N GLY A 241 -15.00 -1.78 0.16
CA GLY A 241 -15.47 -1.83 -1.22
C GLY A 241 -14.71 -2.82 -2.11
N GLY A 242 -13.94 -3.71 -1.52
CA GLY A 242 -13.33 -4.85 -2.20
C GLY A 242 -14.37 -5.82 -2.74
N GLY A 243 -13.98 -6.64 -3.74
CA GLY A 243 -14.86 -7.65 -4.34
C GLY A 243 -15.85 -7.13 -5.36
N ARG A 244 -15.96 -5.83 -5.59
CA ARG A 244 -16.81 -5.30 -6.66
C ARG A 244 -16.13 -5.49 -8.02
N PRO A 245 -16.82 -6.13 -8.99
CA PRO A 245 -16.31 -6.14 -10.35
C PRO A 245 -16.16 -4.70 -10.86
N PRO A 246 -15.14 -4.40 -11.68
CA PRO A 246 -15.03 -3.11 -12.33
C PRO A 246 -16.30 -2.83 -13.15
N GLY A 247 -17.11 -1.85 -12.72
CA GLY A 247 -18.40 -1.54 -13.34
C GLY A 247 -19.65 -2.09 -12.62
N GLY A 248 -19.52 -2.74 -11.46
CA GLY A 248 -20.64 -3.18 -10.63
C GLY A 248 -21.50 -2.00 -10.15
N ALA A 249 -22.83 -2.18 -10.13
CA ALA A 249 -23.80 -1.15 -9.75
C ALA A 249 -23.49 -0.59 -8.35
N ARG A 250 -23.53 0.75 -8.23
CA ARG A 250 -23.47 1.46 -6.94
C ARG A 250 -24.72 1.13 -6.11
N PRO A 251 -24.61 1.05 -4.76
CA PRO A 251 -25.80 1.08 -3.92
C PRO A 251 -26.60 2.36 -4.23
N GLN A 252 -27.91 2.21 -4.36
CA GLN A 252 -28.83 3.34 -4.53
C GLN A 252 -28.81 4.19 -3.25
N GLY A 253 -28.12 5.31 -3.30
CA GLY A 253 -28.06 6.30 -2.24
C GLY A 253 -27.31 7.53 -2.74
N GLY A 254 -27.99 8.39 -3.51
CA GLY A 254 -27.43 9.63 -4.06
C GLY A 254 -27.69 9.72 -5.57
N GLY A 255 -28.76 10.42 -5.96
CA GLY A 255 -29.16 10.62 -7.34
C GLY A 255 -28.04 11.19 -8.21
N GLN A 256 -27.57 10.40 -9.15
CA GLN A 256 -26.83 10.90 -10.30
C GLN A 256 -27.68 10.74 -11.57
N PRO A 257 -27.64 11.70 -12.50
CA PRO A 257 -28.38 11.62 -13.74
C PRO A 257 -27.93 10.40 -14.56
N ARG A 258 -28.90 9.73 -15.20
CA ARG A 258 -28.69 8.67 -16.20
C ARG A 258 -27.99 9.25 -17.44
N GLY A 259 -26.67 9.45 -17.36
CA GLY A 259 -25.80 9.75 -18.48
C GLY A 259 -24.72 8.68 -18.59
N MET A 260 -24.17 8.44 -19.77
CA MET A 260 -23.08 7.51 -20.04
C MET A 260 -22.00 7.69 -18.98
N THR A 261 -21.90 6.75 -18.01
CA THR A 261 -20.93 6.84 -16.92
C THR A 261 -19.55 6.53 -17.48
N PHE A 262 -18.80 7.58 -17.78
CA PHE A 262 -17.39 7.47 -18.06
C PHE A 262 -16.69 6.95 -16.79
N ASN A 263 -16.16 5.74 -16.88
CA ASN A 263 -15.34 5.18 -15.84
C ASN A 263 -13.88 5.44 -16.23
N PRO A 264 -13.20 6.42 -15.59
CA PRO A 264 -11.82 6.76 -15.92
C PRO A 264 -10.85 5.57 -15.77
N PHE A 265 -11.21 4.60 -14.92
CA PHE A 265 -10.46 3.35 -14.78
C PHE A 265 -10.59 2.42 -16.01
N ARG A 266 -11.56 2.61 -16.90
CA ARG A 266 -11.63 1.86 -18.18
C ARG A 266 -10.43 2.18 -19.09
N ILE A 267 -9.99 3.42 -19.12
CA ILE A 267 -8.79 3.81 -19.90
C ILE A 267 -7.57 3.06 -19.33
N MET A 268 -7.40 3.05 -18.02
CA MET A 268 -6.32 2.29 -17.37
C MET A 268 -6.43 0.79 -17.65
N GLN A 269 -7.65 0.24 -17.68
CA GLN A 269 -7.88 -1.16 -18.04
C GLN A 269 -7.49 -1.45 -19.50
N ILE A 270 -7.78 -0.55 -20.44
CA ILE A 270 -7.38 -0.68 -21.85
C ILE A 270 -5.84 -0.62 -21.95
N ILE A 271 -5.20 0.33 -21.30
CA ILE A 271 -3.72 0.43 -21.25
C ILE A 271 -3.12 -0.84 -20.66
N ASN A 272 -3.64 -1.33 -19.53
CA ASN A 272 -3.20 -2.57 -18.90
C ASN A 272 -3.46 -3.80 -19.77
N ARG A 273 -4.53 -3.81 -20.56
CA ARG A 273 -4.85 -4.90 -21.51
C ARG A 273 -3.87 -4.95 -22.67
N LEU A 274 -3.44 -3.78 -23.17
CA LEU A 274 -2.48 -3.67 -24.29
C LEU A 274 -1.04 -3.92 -23.84
N GLN A 275 -0.65 -3.40 -22.68
CA GLN A 275 0.73 -3.47 -22.18
C GLN A 275 0.97 -4.62 -21.19
N GLY A 276 -0.08 -5.29 -20.72
CA GLY A 276 -0.09 -6.21 -19.59
C GLY A 276 -0.03 -5.49 -18.24
N PRO A 277 -0.53 -6.13 -17.17
CA PRO A 277 -0.55 -5.55 -15.83
C PRO A 277 0.88 -5.38 -15.29
N ARG A 278 1.14 -4.24 -14.66
CA ARG A 278 2.48 -3.85 -14.13
C ARG A 278 2.34 -3.04 -12.87
N ASP A 279 3.28 -3.24 -11.95
CA ASP A 279 3.51 -2.33 -10.82
C ASP A 279 4.82 -1.57 -11.04
N TYR A 280 4.88 -0.36 -10.47
CA TYR A 280 5.97 0.58 -10.68
C TYR A 280 6.54 0.99 -9.34
N PHE A 281 7.88 1.09 -9.28
CA PHE A 281 8.58 1.39 -8.03
C PHE A 281 9.68 2.43 -8.26
N MET A 282 9.80 3.33 -7.30
CA MET A 282 10.99 4.15 -7.10
C MET A 282 11.92 3.41 -6.16
N ARG A 283 13.19 3.28 -6.53
CA ARG A 283 14.22 2.71 -5.65
C ARG A 283 14.72 3.79 -4.69
N GLY A 284 14.54 3.57 -3.39
CA GLY A 284 15.05 4.43 -2.33
C GLY A 284 16.48 4.08 -1.95
N TYR A 285 16.83 2.77 -2.02
CA TYR A 285 18.19 2.29 -1.75
C TYR A 285 18.48 0.98 -2.49
N PRO A 286 19.74 0.75 -2.97
CA PRO A 286 20.75 1.80 -3.18
C PRO A 286 20.27 2.84 -4.17
N SER A 287 20.91 4.01 -4.21
CA SER A 287 20.57 5.05 -5.18
C SER A 287 20.56 4.50 -6.61
N ALA A 288 19.61 4.96 -7.42
CA ALA A 288 19.53 4.51 -8.80
C ALA A 288 20.77 5.00 -9.60
N ASP A 289 21.38 4.09 -10.32
CA ASP A 289 22.63 4.31 -11.07
C ASP A 289 22.42 4.77 -12.53
N GLY A 290 21.18 5.06 -12.91
CA GLY A 290 20.84 5.49 -14.27
C GLY A 290 20.88 4.38 -15.34
N ARG A 291 21.20 3.13 -14.98
CA ARG A 291 21.38 1.99 -15.92
C ARG A 291 20.07 1.35 -16.39
N GLY A 292 19.00 2.12 -16.52
CA GLY A 292 17.73 1.62 -16.99
C GLY A 292 16.81 1.14 -15.84
N ARG A 293 15.65 0.55 -16.22
CA ARG A 293 14.64 0.10 -15.27
C ARG A 293 14.82 -1.38 -14.92
N GLU A 294 14.83 -1.68 -13.64
CA GLU A 294 14.80 -3.06 -13.15
C GLU A 294 13.48 -3.74 -13.50
N LYS A 295 13.53 -5.03 -13.80
CA LYS A 295 12.34 -5.86 -14.09
C LYS A 295 11.97 -6.79 -12.94
N ASP A 296 12.87 -6.87 -11.95
CA ASP A 296 12.77 -7.69 -10.75
C ASP A 296 13.34 -6.91 -9.57
N LEU A 297 12.62 -6.86 -8.46
CA LEU A 297 13.03 -6.16 -7.23
C LEU A 297 14.26 -6.81 -6.57
N PHE A 298 14.51 -8.08 -6.86
CA PHE A 298 15.67 -8.82 -6.35
C PHE A 298 16.88 -8.81 -7.30
N HIS A 299 16.84 -8.02 -8.38
CA HIS A 299 17.99 -7.89 -9.28
C HIS A 299 19.24 -7.45 -8.51
N GLY A 300 20.34 -8.24 -8.60
CA GLY A 300 21.59 -7.98 -7.85
C GLY A 300 21.52 -8.21 -6.33
N VAL A 301 20.47 -8.86 -5.83
CA VAL A 301 20.40 -9.37 -4.46
C VAL A 301 20.89 -10.82 -4.46
N ASN A 302 21.96 -11.10 -3.72
CA ASN A 302 22.60 -12.42 -3.62
C ASN A 302 21.90 -13.34 -2.62
#